data_6e6daef387dab163e0c1375d903b521e
#
_entry.id   6e6daef387dab163e0c1375d903b521e
#
_cell.length_a   1.000
_cell.length_b   1.000
_cell.length_c   1.000
_cell.angle_alpha   90.00
_cell.angle_beta   90.00
_cell.angle_gamma   90.00
#
_symmetry.space_group_name_H-M   'P 1'
#
loop_
_entity.id
_entity.type
_entity.pdbx_description
1 polymer ?
#
loop_
_entity_poly.entity_id
_entity_poly.type
_entity_poly.pdbx_seq_one_letter_code
_entity_poly.pdbx_strand_id
1 'polypeptide(L)'
;MTFQSDDNCLKGAPQPIDPQAAEREARVTRVTLWGSVVNLVLTALKILAGVFGHSAAMIADGVHSLSDLMSDVVVLVFIRISSKAKDREHEFGHGKFETLATVIVSLILMAVAAKLVAGGVASIRSVIAGNVLPKPGWIALAAAAVSVAAKEILYQVTVKVGKEVDSPVTVANAWHHRSDAFSSIGSLLAIGGAMLLGREWTVLDPIASCVIGVMIVVVAVKMAVPSLQELLDVSLPEDVERSIMETIVSVDGVKSAHGLKTRRNGTSVIMEAHIVVDPQISIFRAHEISTEVERAIRGKLGVQTQISLHIEPSADAE
;
A
#
# COMPACT_ATOMS: atom_id res chain seq x y z
N MET A 1 -34.50 -23.25 -36.33
CA MET A 1 -34.71 -22.57 -35.05
C MET A 1 -33.52 -21.64 -34.90
N THR A 2 -33.71 -20.38 -35.19
CA THR A 2 -32.71 -19.30 -35.10
C THR A 2 -32.62 -18.84 -33.65
N PHE A 3 -31.45 -19.07 -33.04
CA PHE A 3 -31.15 -18.49 -31.73
C PHE A 3 -30.96 -16.96 -31.90
N GLN A 4 -31.92 -16.23 -31.45
CA GLN A 4 -31.81 -14.78 -31.28
C GLN A 4 -31.07 -14.55 -29.96
N SER A 5 -29.84 -14.05 -30.03
CA SER A 5 -29.07 -13.64 -28.86
C SER A 5 -29.72 -12.36 -28.30
N ASP A 6 -30.27 -12.46 -27.10
CA ASP A 6 -30.72 -11.30 -26.33
C ASP A 6 -29.52 -10.49 -25.83
N ASP A 7 -28.95 -9.68 -26.72
CA ASP A 7 -27.88 -8.71 -26.43
C ASP A 7 -28.37 -7.46 -25.63
N ASN A 8 -29.55 -7.53 -25.02
CA ASN A 8 -30.18 -6.35 -24.43
C ASN A 8 -30.07 -6.25 -22.90
N CYS A 9 -29.26 -7.10 -22.26
CA CYS A 9 -29.18 -7.12 -20.78
C CYS A 9 -28.02 -6.32 -20.17
N LEU A 10 -27.17 -5.63 -20.96
CA LEU A 10 -25.98 -4.91 -20.45
C LEU A 10 -25.91 -3.42 -20.82
N LYS A 11 -27.01 -2.81 -21.27
CA LYS A 11 -27.09 -1.35 -21.40
C LYS A 11 -27.89 -0.77 -20.24
N GLY A 12 -27.37 -0.91 -19.01
CA GLY A 12 -27.74 0.01 -17.95
C GLY A 12 -27.25 1.41 -18.36
N ALA A 13 -28.18 2.30 -18.70
CA ALA A 13 -27.85 3.71 -18.86
C ALA A 13 -27.09 4.17 -17.59
N PRO A 14 -26.01 4.97 -17.70
CA PRO A 14 -25.33 5.49 -16.54
C PRO A 14 -26.37 6.20 -15.67
N GLN A 15 -26.57 5.71 -14.45
CA GLN A 15 -27.45 6.37 -13.50
C GLN A 15 -26.94 7.79 -13.30
N PRO A 16 -27.82 8.81 -13.25
CA PRO A 16 -27.40 10.18 -12.98
C PRO A 16 -26.63 10.19 -11.67
N ILE A 17 -25.38 10.66 -11.73
CA ILE A 17 -24.51 10.79 -10.54
C ILE A 17 -25.25 11.71 -9.57
N ASP A 18 -25.50 11.20 -8.36
CA ASP A 18 -26.09 12.00 -7.29
C ASP A 18 -25.22 13.26 -7.08
N PRO A 19 -25.79 14.48 -7.24
CA PRO A 19 -25.02 15.71 -7.09
C PRO A 19 -24.30 15.80 -5.74
N GLN A 20 -24.87 15.24 -4.68
CA GLN A 20 -24.26 15.20 -3.35
C GLN A 20 -23.06 14.23 -3.30
N ALA A 21 -23.14 13.09 -3.98
CA ALA A 21 -22.04 12.16 -4.11
C ALA A 21 -20.86 12.76 -4.88
N ALA A 22 -21.14 13.47 -5.98
CA ALA A 22 -20.12 14.17 -6.78
C ALA A 22 -19.44 15.30 -6.00
N GLU A 23 -20.19 16.10 -5.23
CA GLU A 23 -19.63 17.15 -4.38
C GLU A 23 -18.75 16.56 -3.26
N ARG A 24 -19.19 15.47 -2.64
CA ARG A 24 -18.46 14.71 -1.64
C ARG A 24 -17.12 14.23 -2.18
N GLU A 25 -17.12 13.58 -3.34
CA GLU A 25 -15.93 13.09 -4.03
C GLU A 25 -14.96 14.25 -4.38
N ALA A 26 -15.47 15.35 -4.90
CA ALA A 26 -14.67 16.53 -5.23
C ALA A 26 -13.99 17.13 -3.99
N ARG A 27 -14.66 17.17 -2.84
CA ARG A 27 -14.09 17.67 -1.57
C ARG A 27 -12.98 16.76 -1.05
N VAL A 28 -13.18 15.43 -1.07
CA VAL A 28 -12.16 14.45 -0.69
C VAL A 28 -10.94 14.56 -1.61
N THR A 29 -11.17 14.55 -2.92
CA THR A 29 -10.08 14.66 -3.92
C THR A 29 -9.28 15.95 -3.73
N ARG A 30 -9.94 17.06 -3.50
CA ARG A 30 -9.27 18.36 -3.30
C ARG A 30 -8.38 18.35 -2.06
N VAL A 31 -8.88 17.87 -0.90
CA VAL A 31 -8.07 17.84 0.33
C VAL A 31 -6.91 16.86 0.22
N THR A 32 -7.08 15.75 -0.46
CA THR A 32 -6.01 14.76 -0.70
C THR A 32 -4.93 15.33 -1.61
N LEU A 33 -5.30 15.98 -2.73
CA LEU A 33 -4.34 16.63 -3.63
C LEU A 33 -3.55 17.74 -2.94
N TRP A 34 -4.22 18.58 -2.15
CA TRP A 34 -3.55 19.60 -1.34
C TRP A 34 -2.58 18.99 -0.34
N GLY A 35 -2.97 17.90 0.32
CA GLY A 35 -2.10 17.14 1.22
C GLY A 35 -0.84 16.64 0.51
N SER A 36 -0.98 16.05 -0.67
CA SER A 36 0.15 15.56 -1.47
C SER A 36 1.09 16.69 -1.89
N VAL A 37 0.56 17.84 -2.33
CA VAL A 37 1.38 19.01 -2.69
C VAL A 37 2.14 19.54 -1.46
N VAL A 38 1.49 19.67 -0.32
CA VAL A 38 2.14 20.10 0.94
C VAL A 38 3.24 19.12 1.33
N ASN A 39 2.98 17.81 1.28
CA ASN A 39 3.98 16.79 1.59
C ASN A 39 5.19 16.85 0.64
N LEU A 40 4.97 17.07 -0.65
CA LEU A 40 6.06 17.25 -1.64
C LEU A 40 6.95 18.46 -1.29
N VAL A 41 6.32 19.60 -1.00
CA VAL A 41 7.04 20.82 -0.65
C VAL A 41 7.80 20.65 0.66
N LEU A 42 7.17 20.05 1.68
CA LEU A 42 7.82 19.75 2.96
C LEU A 42 8.98 18.78 2.83
N THR A 43 8.85 17.76 2.00
CA THR A 43 9.95 16.81 1.72
C THR A 43 11.15 17.52 1.13
N ALA A 44 10.95 18.35 0.09
CA ALA A 44 12.02 19.12 -0.52
C ALA A 44 12.64 20.10 0.50
N LEU A 45 11.82 20.81 1.27
CA LEU A 45 12.26 21.73 2.32
C LEU A 45 13.14 21.01 3.36
N LYS A 46 12.73 19.85 3.86
CA LYS A 46 13.45 19.05 4.85
C LYS A 46 14.81 18.60 4.33
N ILE A 47 14.87 18.09 3.12
CA ILE A 47 16.13 17.61 2.50
C ILE A 47 17.10 18.79 2.32
N LEU A 48 16.64 19.91 1.73
CA LEU A 48 17.45 21.09 1.53
C LEU A 48 17.93 21.68 2.86
N ALA A 49 17.02 21.85 3.82
CA ALA A 49 17.35 22.36 5.15
C ALA A 49 18.29 21.44 5.92
N GLY A 50 18.17 20.13 5.76
CA GLY A 50 19.10 19.15 6.34
C GLY A 50 20.50 19.25 5.76
N VAL A 51 20.62 19.41 4.45
CA VAL A 51 21.92 19.58 3.76
C VAL A 51 22.56 20.90 4.14
N PHE A 52 21.87 22.03 3.97
CA PHE A 52 22.43 23.36 4.26
C PHE A 52 22.55 23.65 5.76
N GLY A 53 21.69 23.04 6.58
CA GLY A 53 21.73 23.14 8.03
C GLY A 53 22.64 22.09 8.70
N HIS A 54 23.34 21.25 7.93
CA HIS A 54 24.23 20.21 8.45
C HIS A 54 23.59 19.31 9.53
N SER A 55 22.32 18.94 9.33
CA SER A 55 21.56 18.09 10.26
C SER A 55 21.25 16.72 9.64
N ALA A 56 21.82 15.67 10.22
CA ALA A 56 21.57 14.30 9.82
C ALA A 56 20.13 13.87 10.14
N ALA A 57 19.57 14.32 11.27
CA ALA A 57 18.18 14.06 11.65
C ALA A 57 17.20 14.67 10.64
N MET A 58 17.47 15.90 10.17
CA MET A 58 16.60 16.57 9.20
C MET A 58 16.64 15.90 7.84
N ILE A 59 17.83 15.45 7.38
CA ILE A 59 17.95 14.65 6.16
C ILE A 59 17.16 13.33 6.31
N ALA A 60 17.30 12.63 7.45
CA ALA A 60 16.60 11.38 7.70
C ALA A 60 15.07 11.57 7.71
N ASP A 61 14.56 12.65 8.35
CA ASP A 61 13.14 12.99 8.34
C ASP A 61 12.64 13.38 6.94
N GLY A 62 13.47 14.04 6.13
CA GLY A 62 13.20 14.32 4.72
C GLY A 62 13.12 13.04 3.87
N VAL A 63 14.03 12.09 4.08
CA VAL A 63 14.02 10.79 3.41
C VAL A 63 12.82 9.95 3.84
N HIS A 64 12.42 10.00 5.11
CA HIS A 64 11.18 9.36 5.58
C HIS A 64 9.96 9.92 4.84
N SER A 65 9.83 11.25 4.77
CA SER A 65 8.74 11.88 4.00
C SER A 65 8.81 11.57 2.49
N LEU A 66 10.00 11.39 1.93
CA LEU A 66 10.17 10.95 0.54
C LEU A 66 9.69 9.50 0.34
N SER A 67 9.89 8.62 1.33
CA SER A 67 9.40 7.24 1.25
C SER A 67 7.87 7.16 1.15
N ASP A 68 7.17 8.02 1.89
CA ASP A 68 5.72 8.10 1.84
C ASP A 68 5.24 8.59 0.46
N LEU A 69 5.87 9.65 -0.07
CA LEU A 69 5.59 10.15 -1.42
C LEU A 69 5.88 9.10 -2.51
N MET A 70 6.97 8.34 -2.39
CA MET A 70 7.29 7.29 -3.36
C MET A 70 6.23 6.18 -3.36
N SER A 71 5.72 5.81 -2.18
CA SER A 71 4.62 4.86 -2.06
C SER A 71 3.37 5.38 -2.76
N ASP A 72 3.01 6.65 -2.55
CA ASP A 72 1.86 7.28 -3.22
C ASP A 72 2.03 7.32 -4.76
N VAL A 73 3.22 7.66 -5.24
CA VAL A 73 3.52 7.70 -6.69
C VAL A 73 3.45 6.30 -7.30
N VAL A 74 3.99 5.29 -6.63
CA VAL A 74 3.89 3.89 -7.09
C VAL A 74 2.43 3.51 -7.22
N VAL A 75 1.62 3.75 -6.19
CA VAL A 75 0.19 3.47 -6.22
C VAL A 75 -0.49 4.19 -7.40
N LEU A 76 -0.26 5.50 -7.58
CA LEU A 76 -0.92 6.30 -8.64
C LEU A 76 -0.50 5.93 -10.06
N VAL A 77 0.79 5.69 -10.29
CA VAL A 77 1.33 5.37 -11.62
C VAL A 77 1.00 3.94 -11.99
N PHE A 78 1.22 3.01 -11.06
CA PHE A 78 1.10 1.59 -11.35
C PHE A 78 -0.34 1.08 -11.28
N ILE A 79 -1.27 1.74 -10.55
CA ILE A 79 -2.72 1.47 -10.68
C ILE A 79 -3.17 1.65 -12.15
N ARG A 80 -2.66 2.67 -12.85
CA ARG A 80 -2.99 2.84 -14.27
C ARG A 80 -2.43 1.75 -15.18
N ILE A 81 -1.23 1.24 -14.87
CA ILE A 81 -0.61 0.17 -15.62
C ILE A 81 -1.26 -1.17 -15.27
N SER A 82 -1.49 -1.45 -13.99
CA SER A 82 -2.10 -2.69 -13.52
C SER A 82 -3.57 -2.82 -13.93
N SER A 83 -4.26 -1.70 -14.11
CA SER A 83 -5.65 -1.63 -14.61
C SER A 83 -5.75 -1.81 -16.13
N LYS A 84 -4.62 -1.90 -16.86
CA LYS A 84 -4.63 -2.18 -18.29
C LYS A 84 -5.22 -3.57 -18.54
N ALA A 85 -6.11 -3.64 -19.53
CA ALA A 85 -6.71 -4.89 -19.94
C ALA A 85 -5.63 -5.94 -20.32
N LYS A 86 -5.97 -7.21 -20.17
CA LYS A 86 -5.15 -8.33 -20.64
C LYS A 86 -4.79 -8.15 -22.11
N ASP A 87 -3.54 -8.43 -22.46
CA ASP A 87 -3.06 -8.40 -23.83
C ASP A 87 -2.38 -9.74 -24.19
N ARG A 88 -1.83 -9.83 -25.40
CA ARG A 88 -1.20 -11.06 -25.88
C ARG A 88 0.08 -11.46 -25.14
N GLU A 89 0.76 -10.48 -24.52
CA GLU A 89 1.99 -10.71 -23.76
C GLU A 89 1.69 -10.99 -22.29
N HIS A 90 0.57 -10.46 -21.78
CA HIS A 90 0.16 -10.57 -20.37
C HIS A 90 -1.28 -11.07 -20.27
N GLU A 91 -1.49 -12.36 -20.57
CA GLU A 91 -2.81 -13.00 -20.57
C GLU A 91 -3.47 -13.05 -19.19
N PHE A 92 -2.68 -13.01 -18.11
CA PHE A 92 -3.19 -12.91 -16.73
C PHE A 92 -3.38 -11.45 -16.27
N GLY A 93 -3.04 -10.46 -17.12
CA GLY A 93 -3.12 -9.05 -16.83
C GLY A 93 -1.82 -8.47 -16.27
N HIS A 94 -1.86 -7.19 -15.93
CA HIS A 94 -0.68 -6.39 -15.56
C HIS A 94 -0.54 -6.16 -14.04
N GLY A 95 -1.28 -6.89 -13.20
CA GLY A 95 -1.32 -6.67 -11.75
C GLY A 95 0.06 -6.71 -11.08
N LYS A 96 0.93 -7.65 -11.48
CA LYS A 96 2.28 -7.82 -10.91
C LYS A 96 3.26 -6.67 -11.20
N PHE A 97 2.95 -5.76 -12.14
CA PHE A 97 3.79 -4.58 -12.37
C PHE A 97 3.80 -3.63 -11.16
N GLU A 98 2.67 -3.46 -10.49
CA GLU A 98 2.57 -2.68 -9.26
C GLU A 98 3.41 -3.31 -8.15
N THR A 99 3.29 -4.62 -7.99
CA THR A 99 4.03 -5.41 -7.01
C THR A 99 5.54 -5.32 -7.24
N LEU A 100 6.00 -5.46 -8.49
CA LEU A 100 7.42 -5.33 -8.86
C LEU A 100 7.96 -3.93 -8.56
N ALA A 101 7.20 -2.89 -8.89
CA ALA A 101 7.58 -1.52 -8.60
C ALA A 101 7.70 -1.26 -7.10
N THR A 102 6.78 -1.81 -6.29
CA THR A 102 6.85 -1.73 -4.83
C THR A 102 8.11 -2.39 -4.28
N VAL A 103 8.52 -3.54 -4.82
CA VAL A 103 9.79 -4.19 -4.46
C VAL A 103 10.98 -3.29 -4.78
N ILE A 104 11.04 -2.73 -5.99
CA ILE A 104 12.15 -1.85 -6.41
C ILE A 104 12.25 -0.63 -5.48
N VAL A 105 11.14 0.05 -5.21
CA VAL A 105 11.10 1.20 -4.30
C VAL A 105 11.56 0.80 -2.90
N SER A 106 11.08 -0.32 -2.37
CA SER A 106 11.47 -0.82 -1.05
C SER A 106 12.96 -1.08 -0.94
N LEU A 107 13.58 -1.64 -1.99
CA LEU A 107 15.02 -1.89 -2.01
C LEU A 107 15.83 -0.59 -2.05
N ILE A 108 15.38 0.41 -2.82
CA ILE A 108 16.00 1.73 -2.85
C ILE A 108 15.93 2.39 -1.47
N LEU A 109 14.75 2.36 -0.83
CA LEU A 109 14.55 2.91 0.51
C LEU A 109 15.43 2.22 1.54
N MET A 110 15.54 0.89 1.48
CA MET A 110 16.41 0.11 2.38
C MET A 110 17.87 0.52 2.23
N ALA A 111 18.37 0.69 0.99
CA ALA A 111 19.73 1.11 0.73
C ALA A 111 20.01 2.53 1.28
N VAL A 112 19.08 3.47 1.06
CA VAL A 112 19.21 4.85 1.58
C VAL A 112 19.15 4.87 3.10
N ALA A 113 18.21 4.14 3.71
CA ALA A 113 18.12 4.04 5.17
C ALA A 113 19.36 3.40 5.81
N ALA A 114 19.90 2.34 5.20
CA ALA A 114 21.15 1.74 5.65
C ALA A 114 22.32 2.75 5.63
N LYS A 115 22.41 3.59 4.58
CA LYS A 115 23.40 4.67 4.50
C LYS A 115 23.21 5.72 5.59
N LEU A 116 21.96 6.10 5.90
CA LEU A 116 21.65 7.02 7.00
C LEU A 116 22.08 6.46 8.36
N VAL A 117 21.74 5.22 8.64
CA VAL A 117 22.13 4.54 9.89
C VAL A 117 23.66 4.42 9.99
N ALA A 118 24.32 3.99 8.91
CA ALA A 118 25.79 3.89 8.90
C ALA A 118 26.48 5.25 9.14
N GLY A 119 25.97 6.31 8.52
CA GLY A 119 26.44 7.68 8.73
C GLY A 119 26.21 8.18 10.15
N GLY A 120 25.03 7.93 10.73
CA GLY A 120 24.71 8.25 12.11
C GLY A 120 25.62 7.53 13.10
N VAL A 121 25.81 6.20 12.91
CA VAL A 121 26.74 5.41 13.74
C VAL A 121 28.19 5.92 13.64
N ALA A 122 28.64 6.25 12.42
CA ALA A 122 29.99 6.83 12.23
C ALA A 122 30.15 8.16 12.98
N SER A 123 29.12 9.02 12.93
CA SER A 123 29.10 10.29 13.66
C SER A 123 29.13 10.07 15.17
N ILE A 124 28.34 9.14 15.72
CA ILE A 124 28.32 8.79 17.13
C ILE A 124 29.69 8.28 17.58
N ARG A 125 30.31 7.36 16.79
CA ARG A 125 31.67 6.86 17.09
C ARG A 125 32.71 7.98 17.08
N SER A 126 32.59 8.95 16.18
CA SER A 126 33.46 10.13 16.14
C SER A 126 33.36 10.96 17.42
N VAL A 127 32.15 11.15 17.95
CA VAL A 127 31.95 11.84 19.25
C VAL A 127 32.57 11.06 20.41
N ILE A 128 32.38 9.76 20.45
CA ILE A 128 32.98 8.90 21.49
C ILE A 128 34.53 8.96 21.42
N ALA A 129 35.11 9.10 20.22
CA ALA A 129 36.54 9.29 20.04
C ALA A 129 37.06 10.72 20.41
N GLY A 130 36.18 11.57 20.93
CA GLY A 130 36.52 12.92 21.37
C GLY A 130 36.42 14.02 20.31
N ASN A 131 35.93 13.70 19.09
CA ASN A 131 35.71 14.69 18.05
C ASN A 131 34.41 15.44 18.29
N VAL A 132 34.40 16.72 18.02
CA VAL A 132 33.21 17.57 18.12
C VAL A 132 32.51 17.65 16.76
N LEU A 133 31.23 17.28 16.72
CA LEU A 133 30.42 17.44 15.54
C LEU A 133 30.02 18.91 15.31
N PRO A 134 29.84 19.33 14.05
CA PRO A 134 29.25 20.63 13.76
C PRO A 134 27.84 20.72 14.35
N LYS A 135 27.49 21.88 14.91
CA LYS A 135 26.13 22.12 15.40
C LYS A 135 25.18 22.24 14.21
N PRO A 136 23.99 21.62 14.29
CA PRO A 136 22.93 21.89 13.32
C PRO A 136 22.64 23.38 13.21
N GLY A 137 22.37 23.83 11.98
CA GLY A 137 22.06 25.23 11.71
C GLY A 137 20.60 25.60 12.01
N TRP A 138 20.34 26.89 12.23
CA TRP A 138 18.99 27.41 12.44
C TRP A 138 18.02 27.08 11.31
N ILE A 139 18.51 26.90 10.08
CA ILE A 139 17.72 26.50 8.91
C ILE A 139 17.07 25.12 9.14
N ALA A 140 17.82 24.16 9.69
CA ALA A 140 17.29 22.83 10.00
C ALA A 140 16.22 22.91 11.11
N LEU A 141 16.48 23.69 12.18
CA LEU A 141 15.53 23.87 13.27
C LEU A 141 14.23 24.54 12.80
N ALA A 142 14.33 25.61 12.02
CA ALA A 142 13.18 26.31 11.47
C ALA A 142 12.37 25.40 10.53
N ALA A 143 13.03 24.64 9.67
CA ALA A 143 12.36 23.70 8.77
C ALA A 143 11.66 22.57 9.55
N ALA A 144 12.26 22.06 10.63
CA ALA A 144 11.63 21.09 11.51
C ALA A 144 10.35 21.65 12.16
N ALA A 145 10.42 22.86 12.70
CA ALA A 145 9.28 23.53 13.31
C ALA A 145 8.15 23.78 12.28
N VAL A 146 8.49 24.28 11.08
CA VAL A 146 7.53 24.47 9.98
C VAL A 146 6.90 23.15 9.56
N SER A 147 7.69 22.07 9.50
CA SER A 147 7.19 20.75 9.13
C SER A 147 6.17 20.22 10.14
N VAL A 148 6.45 20.32 11.44
CA VAL A 148 5.51 19.91 12.50
C VAL A 148 4.22 20.73 12.42
N ALA A 149 4.32 22.06 12.31
CA ALA A 149 3.16 22.94 12.22
C ALA A 149 2.31 22.64 10.97
N ALA A 150 2.95 22.48 9.81
CA ALA A 150 2.26 22.20 8.55
C ALA A 150 1.55 20.83 8.58
N LYS A 151 2.18 19.79 9.14
CA LYS A 151 1.56 18.47 9.27
C LYS A 151 0.40 18.46 10.25
N GLU A 152 0.48 19.21 11.36
CA GLU A 152 -0.65 19.35 12.28
C GLU A 152 -1.82 20.11 11.64
N ILE A 153 -1.55 21.19 10.88
CA ILE A 153 -2.58 21.91 10.12
C ILE A 153 -3.24 20.97 9.09
N LEU A 154 -2.42 20.19 8.36
CA LEU A 154 -2.91 19.25 7.38
C LEU A 154 -3.81 18.18 8.02
N TYR A 155 -3.40 17.65 9.20
CA TYR A 155 -4.24 16.74 9.98
C TYR A 155 -5.59 17.38 10.32
N GLN A 156 -5.61 18.59 10.87
CA GLN A 156 -6.84 19.28 11.28
C GLN A 156 -7.79 19.51 10.11
N VAL A 157 -7.26 19.95 8.96
CA VAL A 157 -8.07 20.18 7.75
C VAL A 157 -8.61 18.86 7.21
N THR A 158 -7.76 17.84 7.10
CA THR A 158 -8.16 16.55 6.51
C THR A 158 -9.15 15.80 7.39
N VAL A 159 -8.97 15.78 8.73
CA VAL A 159 -9.90 15.12 9.65
C VAL A 159 -11.26 15.82 9.68
N LYS A 160 -11.27 17.16 9.57
CA LYS A 160 -12.52 17.92 9.49
C LYS A 160 -13.31 17.56 8.22
N VAL A 161 -12.67 17.60 7.06
CA VAL A 161 -13.30 17.20 5.81
C VAL A 161 -13.76 15.74 5.87
N GLY A 162 -12.92 14.81 6.34
CA GLY A 162 -13.26 13.39 6.45
C GLY A 162 -14.49 13.14 7.31
N LYS A 163 -14.67 13.88 8.42
CA LYS A 163 -15.85 13.81 9.27
C LYS A 163 -17.09 14.43 8.61
N GLU A 164 -16.94 15.57 7.93
CA GLU A 164 -18.05 16.25 7.25
C GLU A 164 -18.64 15.42 6.09
N VAL A 165 -17.78 14.67 5.39
CA VAL A 165 -18.21 13.82 4.27
C VAL A 165 -18.45 12.36 4.68
N ASP A 166 -18.34 12.03 5.97
CA ASP A 166 -18.47 10.67 6.51
C ASP A 166 -17.60 9.65 5.74
N SER A 167 -16.29 9.99 5.61
CA SER A 167 -15.32 9.16 4.92
C SER A 167 -14.27 8.60 5.89
N PRO A 168 -14.39 7.33 6.33
CA PRO A 168 -13.41 6.70 7.22
C PRO A 168 -12.00 6.68 6.62
N VAL A 169 -11.88 6.53 5.29
CA VAL A 169 -10.59 6.53 4.59
C VAL A 169 -9.90 7.90 4.70
N THR A 170 -10.65 9.00 4.52
CA THR A 170 -10.11 10.36 4.66
C THR A 170 -9.69 10.65 6.11
N VAL A 171 -10.45 10.16 7.08
CA VAL A 171 -10.08 10.26 8.50
C VAL A 171 -8.82 9.44 8.80
N ALA A 172 -8.70 8.22 8.27
CA ALA A 172 -7.49 7.41 8.41
C ALA A 172 -6.26 8.09 7.79
N ASN A 173 -6.39 8.70 6.60
CA ASN A 173 -5.33 9.49 5.97
C ASN A 173 -4.92 10.71 6.82
N ALA A 174 -5.87 11.38 7.48
CA ALA A 174 -5.54 12.45 8.42
C ALA A 174 -4.67 11.93 9.59
N TRP A 175 -5.01 10.80 10.18
CA TRP A 175 -4.21 10.18 11.24
C TRP A 175 -2.82 9.76 10.77
N HIS A 176 -2.66 9.37 9.51
CA HIS A 176 -1.35 9.13 8.90
C HIS A 176 -0.48 10.40 8.93
N HIS A 177 -1.01 11.54 8.47
CA HIS A 177 -0.29 12.83 8.56
C HIS A 177 0.12 13.20 9.98
N ARG A 178 -0.72 12.88 10.98
CA ARG A 178 -0.39 13.12 12.38
C ARG A 178 0.70 12.19 12.90
N SER A 179 0.70 10.93 12.47
CA SER A 179 1.77 9.98 12.79
C SER A 179 3.11 10.44 12.24
N ASP A 180 3.14 11.00 11.04
CA ASP A 180 4.35 11.56 10.45
C ASP A 180 4.82 12.82 11.18
N ALA A 181 3.91 13.59 11.77
CA ALA A 181 4.28 14.74 12.61
C ALA A 181 5.09 14.31 13.83
N PHE A 182 4.86 13.11 14.38
CA PHE A 182 5.66 12.62 15.52
C PHE A 182 7.12 12.37 15.14
N SER A 183 7.42 11.88 13.93
CA SER A 183 8.81 11.73 13.46
C SER A 183 9.50 13.09 13.35
N SER A 184 8.78 14.09 12.81
CA SER A 184 9.27 15.48 12.70
C SER A 184 9.45 16.16 14.06
N ILE A 185 8.61 15.84 15.07
CA ILE A 185 8.81 16.28 16.46
C ILE A 185 10.10 15.68 17.03
N GLY A 186 10.36 14.39 16.79
CA GLY A 186 11.61 13.76 17.18
C GLY A 186 12.84 14.47 16.62
N SER A 187 12.80 14.81 15.32
CA SER A 187 13.85 15.61 14.65
C SER A 187 13.99 17.01 15.26
N LEU A 188 12.87 17.69 15.50
CA LEU A 188 12.85 19.03 16.10
C LEU A 188 13.50 19.04 17.49
N LEU A 189 13.17 18.07 18.34
CA LEU A 189 13.74 17.93 19.68
C LEU A 189 15.23 17.59 19.64
N ALA A 190 15.66 16.72 18.73
CA ALA A 190 17.06 16.35 18.58
C ALA A 190 17.92 17.52 18.08
N ILE A 191 17.44 18.24 17.05
CA ILE A 191 18.12 19.42 16.50
C ILE A 191 18.16 20.54 17.55
N GLY A 192 17.02 20.82 18.20
CA GLY A 192 16.93 21.83 19.26
C GLY A 192 17.84 21.49 20.43
N GLY A 193 17.86 20.25 20.89
CA GLY A 193 18.76 19.78 21.94
C GLY A 193 20.23 19.94 21.55
N ALA A 194 20.60 19.49 20.34
CA ALA A 194 21.97 19.64 19.83
C ALA A 194 22.45 21.11 19.73
N MET A 195 21.50 22.04 19.49
CA MET A 195 21.80 23.47 19.40
C MET A 195 21.90 24.17 20.75
N LEU A 196 20.97 23.85 21.67
CA LEU A 196 20.75 24.62 22.89
C LEU A 196 21.51 24.11 24.13
N LEU A 197 21.73 22.78 24.24
CA LEU A 197 22.30 22.14 25.42
C LEU A 197 23.84 22.11 25.42
N GLY A 198 24.48 22.56 24.34
CA GLY A 198 25.95 22.66 24.30
C GLY A 198 26.59 21.59 23.39
N ARG A 199 27.94 21.63 23.33
CA ARG A 199 28.71 20.81 22.36
C ARG A 199 28.62 19.31 22.59
N GLU A 200 28.44 18.88 23.81
CA GLU A 200 28.32 17.45 24.17
C GLU A 200 27.01 16.85 23.66
N TRP A 201 25.98 17.67 23.46
CA TRP A 201 24.65 17.26 23.01
C TRP A 201 24.48 17.23 21.48
N THR A 202 25.52 17.60 20.72
CA THR A 202 25.48 17.49 19.25
C THR A 202 25.28 16.05 18.75
N VAL A 203 25.53 15.06 19.62
CA VAL A 203 25.25 13.64 19.35
C VAL A 203 23.75 13.32 19.19
N LEU A 204 22.86 14.17 19.70
CA LEU A 204 21.40 13.95 19.55
C LEU A 204 20.94 13.92 18.11
N ASP A 205 21.54 14.75 17.24
CA ASP A 205 21.19 14.80 15.81
C ASP A 205 21.52 13.47 15.09
N PRO A 206 22.73 12.89 15.16
CA PRO A 206 22.99 11.56 14.57
C PRO A 206 22.25 10.42 15.27
N ILE A 207 21.91 10.50 16.56
CA ILE A 207 21.05 9.51 17.22
C ILE A 207 19.65 9.53 16.60
N ALA A 208 19.04 10.71 16.44
CA ALA A 208 17.74 10.83 15.78
C ALA A 208 17.78 10.31 14.33
N SER A 209 18.86 10.62 13.59
CA SER A 209 19.08 10.08 12.24
C SER A 209 19.11 8.55 12.23
N CYS A 210 19.77 7.91 13.20
CA CYS A 210 19.77 6.44 13.33
C CYS A 210 18.36 5.89 13.62
N VAL A 211 17.63 6.50 14.55
CA VAL A 211 16.28 6.06 14.93
C VAL A 211 15.35 6.15 13.71
N ILE A 212 15.34 7.29 13.01
CA ILE A 212 14.52 7.49 11.82
C ILE A 212 14.96 6.53 10.71
N GLY A 213 16.26 6.34 10.50
CA GLY A 213 16.80 5.38 9.53
C GLY A 213 16.31 3.95 9.80
N VAL A 214 16.31 3.49 11.06
CA VAL A 214 15.77 2.18 11.45
C VAL A 214 14.25 2.12 11.18
N MET A 215 13.50 3.18 11.46
CA MET A 215 12.07 3.24 11.13
C MET A 215 11.83 3.07 9.62
N ILE A 216 12.63 3.74 8.78
CA ILE A 216 12.55 3.59 7.31
C ILE A 216 12.86 2.15 6.88
N VAL A 217 13.87 1.47 7.48
CA VAL A 217 14.15 0.05 7.20
C VAL A 217 12.93 -0.81 7.53
N VAL A 218 12.30 -0.61 8.69
CA VAL A 218 11.09 -1.36 9.07
C VAL A 218 9.96 -1.17 8.06
N VAL A 219 9.73 0.06 7.61
CA VAL A 219 8.72 0.36 6.59
C VAL A 219 9.08 -0.33 5.26
N ALA A 220 10.32 -0.20 4.80
CA ALA A 220 10.78 -0.82 3.56
C ALA A 220 10.62 -2.36 3.59
N VAL A 221 10.95 -3.01 4.72
CA VAL A 221 10.74 -4.46 4.91
C VAL A 221 9.26 -4.83 4.87
N LYS A 222 8.40 -4.06 5.56
CA LYS A 222 6.94 -4.28 5.54
C LYS A 222 6.32 -4.12 4.15
N MET A 223 6.91 -3.32 3.28
CA MET A 223 6.50 -3.19 1.87
C MET A 223 7.08 -4.32 1.01
N ALA A 224 8.37 -4.62 1.19
CA ALA A 224 9.08 -5.60 0.36
C ALA A 224 8.57 -7.03 0.57
N VAL A 225 8.36 -7.46 1.82
CA VAL A 225 8.03 -8.86 2.14
C VAL A 225 6.72 -9.32 1.50
N PRO A 226 5.58 -8.62 1.69
CA PRO A 226 4.32 -9.02 1.03
C PRO A 226 4.41 -8.97 -0.50
N SER A 227 5.11 -7.96 -1.05
CA SER A 227 5.29 -7.83 -2.49
C SER A 227 6.15 -8.95 -3.07
N LEU A 228 7.21 -9.38 -2.38
CA LEU A 228 8.01 -10.54 -2.78
C LEU A 228 7.20 -11.83 -2.69
N GLN A 229 6.41 -12.01 -1.63
CA GLN A 229 5.53 -13.17 -1.49
C GLN A 229 4.53 -13.26 -2.64
N GLU A 230 3.95 -12.13 -3.05
CA GLU A 230 3.04 -12.08 -4.20
C GLU A 230 3.75 -12.42 -5.51
N LEU A 231 4.97 -11.92 -5.75
CA LEU A 231 5.77 -12.28 -6.94
C LEU A 231 6.13 -13.76 -6.98
N LEU A 232 6.31 -14.38 -5.81
CA LEU A 232 6.62 -15.81 -5.63
C LEU A 232 5.37 -16.70 -5.59
N ASP A 233 4.20 -16.16 -5.92
CA ASP A 233 2.93 -16.90 -5.95
C ASP A 233 2.56 -17.55 -4.61
N VAL A 234 2.87 -16.90 -3.48
CA VAL A 234 2.43 -17.37 -2.16
C VAL A 234 0.90 -17.39 -2.10
N SER A 235 0.35 -18.46 -1.55
CA SER A 235 -1.09 -18.64 -1.40
C SER A 235 -1.73 -17.57 -0.51
N LEU A 236 -3.05 -17.45 -0.62
CA LEU A 236 -3.83 -16.59 0.27
C LEU A 236 -3.76 -17.10 1.73
N PRO A 237 -4.07 -16.27 2.73
CA PRO A 237 -4.14 -16.70 4.11
C PRO A 237 -5.08 -17.89 4.30
N GLU A 238 -4.74 -18.79 5.20
CA GLU A 238 -5.46 -20.07 5.42
C GLU A 238 -6.95 -19.90 5.76
N ASP A 239 -7.29 -18.83 6.49
CA ASP A 239 -8.67 -18.47 6.80
C ASP A 239 -9.47 -18.09 5.55
N VAL A 240 -8.83 -17.41 4.59
CA VAL A 240 -9.43 -17.04 3.31
C VAL A 240 -9.60 -18.30 2.43
N GLU A 241 -8.58 -19.16 2.33
CA GLU A 241 -8.66 -20.42 1.57
C GLU A 241 -9.74 -21.34 2.11
N ARG A 242 -9.83 -21.49 3.44
CA ARG A 242 -10.90 -22.24 4.09
C ARG A 242 -12.27 -21.70 3.72
N SER A 243 -12.43 -20.38 3.77
CA SER A 243 -13.68 -19.70 3.42
C SER A 243 -14.04 -19.86 1.93
N ILE A 244 -13.05 -19.96 1.03
CA ILE A 244 -13.24 -20.29 -0.38
C ILE A 244 -13.76 -21.73 -0.51
N MET A 245 -13.12 -22.68 0.15
CA MET A 245 -13.53 -24.10 0.11
C MET A 245 -14.94 -24.31 0.65
N GLU A 246 -15.29 -23.67 1.77
CA GLU A 246 -16.66 -23.70 2.32
C GLU A 246 -17.68 -23.15 1.31
N THR A 247 -17.33 -22.08 0.60
CA THR A 247 -18.20 -21.49 -0.43
C THR A 247 -18.39 -22.43 -1.60
N ILE A 248 -17.33 -23.12 -2.08
CA ILE A 248 -17.41 -24.08 -3.18
C ILE A 248 -18.33 -25.25 -2.80
N VAL A 249 -18.12 -25.83 -1.61
CA VAL A 249 -18.88 -27.00 -1.16
C VAL A 249 -20.35 -26.64 -0.84
N SER A 250 -20.66 -25.38 -0.55
CA SER A 250 -22.05 -24.94 -0.30
C SER A 250 -22.92 -24.86 -1.55
N VAL A 251 -22.34 -24.95 -2.76
CA VAL A 251 -23.08 -24.88 -4.02
C VAL A 251 -23.76 -26.23 -4.29
N ASP A 252 -25.05 -26.19 -4.64
CA ASP A 252 -25.84 -27.39 -4.91
C ASP A 252 -25.27 -28.18 -6.11
N GLY A 253 -25.10 -29.47 -5.91
CA GLY A 253 -24.50 -30.39 -6.90
C GLY A 253 -22.99 -30.60 -6.73
N VAL A 254 -22.31 -29.85 -5.86
CA VAL A 254 -20.92 -30.14 -5.47
C VAL A 254 -20.91 -31.13 -4.31
N LYS A 255 -20.30 -32.31 -4.52
CA LYS A 255 -20.16 -33.35 -3.48
C LYS A 255 -18.97 -33.07 -2.56
N SER A 256 -17.85 -32.64 -3.14
CA SER A 256 -16.63 -32.26 -2.43
C SER A 256 -15.77 -31.35 -3.30
N ALA A 257 -14.75 -30.74 -2.71
CA ALA A 257 -13.75 -29.96 -3.42
C ALA A 257 -12.37 -30.20 -2.81
N HIS A 258 -11.33 -30.11 -3.63
CA HIS A 258 -9.92 -30.28 -3.22
C HIS A 258 -8.99 -29.58 -4.19
N GLY A 259 -7.66 -29.69 -3.94
CA GLY A 259 -6.64 -29.16 -4.86
C GLY A 259 -6.69 -27.63 -5.02
N LEU A 260 -7.24 -26.92 -4.04
CA LEU A 260 -7.27 -25.45 -4.09
C LEU A 260 -5.84 -24.90 -4.16
N LYS A 261 -5.60 -24.06 -5.15
CA LYS A 261 -4.40 -23.24 -5.30
C LYS A 261 -4.83 -21.79 -5.48
N THR A 262 -4.21 -20.90 -4.76
CA THR A 262 -4.54 -19.47 -4.80
C THR A 262 -3.28 -18.63 -4.95
N ARG A 263 -3.40 -17.49 -5.58
CA ARG A 263 -2.36 -16.45 -5.61
C ARG A 263 -2.96 -15.07 -5.85
N ARG A 264 -2.23 -14.05 -5.44
CA ARG A 264 -2.56 -12.67 -5.79
C ARG A 264 -1.96 -12.27 -7.14
N ASN A 265 -2.64 -11.36 -7.82
CA ASN A 265 -2.16 -10.68 -9.01
C ASN A 265 -2.59 -9.20 -8.93
N GLY A 266 -1.82 -8.39 -8.19
CA GLY A 266 -2.21 -7.04 -7.81
C GLY A 266 -3.48 -7.06 -6.94
N THR A 267 -4.51 -6.35 -7.38
CA THR A 267 -5.80 -6.27 -6.69
C THR A 267 -6.71 -7.47 -6.95
N SER A 268 -6.37 -8.36 -7.88
CA SER A 268 -7.16 -9.54 -8.23
C SER A 268 -6.60 -10.82 -7.60
N VAL A 269 -7.43 -11.86 -7.55
CA VAL A 269 -7.06 -13.21 -7.13
C VAL A 269 -7.13 -14.14 -8.33
N ILE A 270 -6.16 -15.04 -8.42
CA ILE A 270 -6.19 -16.18 -9.36
C ILE A 270 -6.31 -17.44 -8.51
N MET A 271 -7.26 -18.30 -8.84
CA MET A 271 -7.45 -19.56 -8.15
C MET A 271 -7.72 -20.71 -9.10
N GLU A 272 -7.28 -21.87 -8.69
CA GLU A 272 -7.58 -23.17 -9.31
C GLU A 272 -8.14 -24.10 -8.23
N ALA A 273 -9.16 -24.88 -8.55
CA ALA A 273 -9.69 -25.88 -7.64
C ALA A 273 -10.31 -27.05 -8.42
N HIS A 274 -10.38 -28.21 -7.78
CA HIS A 274 -11.09 -29.36 -8.28
C HIS A 274 -12.43 -29.46 -7.56
N ILE A 275 -13.52 -29.66 -8.32
CA ILE A 275 -14.86 -29.88 -7.79
C ILE A 275 -15.34 -31.27 -8.19
N VAL A 276 -15.83 -32.02 -7.23
CA VAL A 276 -16.34 -33.36 -7.43
C VAL A 276 -17.86 -33.31 -7.54
N VAL A 277 -18.39 -33.87 -8.62
CA VAL A 277 -19.83 -33.89 -8.92
C VAL A 277 -20.32 -35.34 -9.16
N ASP A 278 -21.63 -35.51 -9.31
CA ASP A 278 -22.22 -36.82 -9.63
C ASP A 278 -21.78 -37.27 -11.03
N PRO A 279 -21.24 -38.48 -11.20
CA PRO A 279 -20.78 -39.00 -12.51
C PRO A 279 -21.90 -39.23 -13.53
N GLN A 280 -23.15 -39.27 -13.09
CA GLN A 280 -24.31 -39.51 -13.95
C GLN A 280 -24.92 -38.23 -14.54
N ILE A 281 -24.43 -37.06 -14.16
CA ILE A 281 -24.94 -35.79 -14.70
C ILE A 281 -24.39 -35.52 -16.11
N SER A 282 -25.17 -34.80 -16.90
CA SER A 282 -24.69 -34.33 -18.20
C SER A 282 -23.57 -33.29 -18.07
N ILE A 283 -22.71 -33.18 -19.08
CA ILE A 283 -21.71 -32.11 -19.16
C ILE A 283 -22.36 -30.74 -19.03
N PHE A 284 -23.57 -30.55 -19.56
CA PHE A 284 -24.31 -29.31 -19.44
C PHE A 284 -24.59 -28.96 -17.97
N ARG A 285 -25.09 -29.92 -17.18
CA ARG A 285 -25.36 -29.71 -15.77
C ARG A 285 -24.08 -29.49 -14.97
N ALA A 286 -23.00 -30.22 -15.28
CA ALA A 286 -21.69 -29.99 -14.66
C ALA A 286 -21.17 -28.55 -14.91
N HIS A 287 -21.36 -28.05 -16.14
CA HIS A 287 -21.01 -26.67 -16.48
C HIS A 287 -21.88 -25.63 -15.74
N GLU A 288 -23.17 -25.87 -15.56
CA GLU A 288 -24.03 -25.01 -14.76
C GLU A 288 -23.53 -24.93 -13.32
N ILE A 289 -23.22 -26.06 -12.67
CA ILE A 289 -22.65 -26.13 -11.32
C ILE A 289 -21.35 -25.32 -11.23
N SER A 290 -20.42 -25.50 -12.19
CA SER A 290 -19.17 -24.73 -12.19
C SER A 290 -19.43 -23.23 -12.32
N THR A 291 -20.39 -22.81 -13.14
CA THR A 291 -20.78 -21.40 -13.29
C THR A 291 -21.39 -20.82 -12.00
N GLU A 292 -22.17 -21.62 -11.27
CA GLU A 292 -22.72 -21.23 -9.96
C GLU A 292 -21.60 -21.06 -8.92
N VAL A 293 -20.64 -21.98 -8.87
CA VAL A 293 -19.43 -21.89 -8.03
C VAL A 293 -18.64 -20.61 -8.38
N GLU A 294 -18.37 -20.36 -9.66
CA GLU A 294 -17.67 -19.16 -10.08
C GLU A 294 -18.40 -17.88 -9.64
N ARG A 295 -19.72 -17.84 -9.77
CA ARG A 295 -20.52 -16.69 -9.35
C ARG A 295 -20.46 -16.47 -7.85
N ALA A 296 -20.56 -17.54 -7.06
CA ALA A 296 -20.45 -17.47 -5.60
C ALA A 296 -19.07 -16.95 -5.16
N ILE A 297 -17.99 -17.45 -5.78
CA ILE A 297 -16.62 -17.01 -5.48
C ILE A 297 -16.39 -15.56 -5.91
N ARG A 298 -16.85 -15.15 -7.12
CA ARG A 298 -16.75 -13.74 -7.56
C ARG A 298 -17.57 -12.80 -6.67
N GLY A 299 -18.69 -13.25 -6.14
CA GLY A 299 -19.46 -12.49 -5.15
C GLY A 299 -18.69 -12.21 -3.85
N LYS A 300 -17.76 -13.10 -3.49
CA LYS A 300 -16.95 -13.01 -2.26
C LYS A 300 -15.60 -12.31 -2.46
N LEU A 301 -14.89 -12.64 -3.53
CA LEU A 301 -13.53 -12.17 -3.81
C LEU A 301 -13.46 -11.00 -4.80
N GLY A 302 -14.59 -10.66 -5.43
CA GLY A 302 -14.68 -9.61 -6.43
C GLY A 302 -14.72 -10.14 -7.88
N VAL A 303 -15.34 -9.35 -8.75
CA VAL A 303 -15.61 -9.70 -10.16
C VAL A 303 -14.34 -9.92 -11.00
N GLN A 304 -13.21 -9.38 -10.58
CA GLN A 304 -11.91 -9.52 -11.26
C GLN A 304 -11.21 -10.85 -10.96
N THR A 305 -11.76 -11.68 -10.06
CA THR A 305 -11.19 -12.98 -9.70
C THR A 305 -11.16 -13.91 -10.92
N GLN A 306 -9.99 -14.46 -11.21
CA GLN A 306 -9.80 -15.46 -12.25
C GLN A 306 -9.93 -16.83 -11.61
N ILE A 307 -10.87 -17.63 -12.12
CA ILE A 307 -11.22 -18.92 -11.56
C ILE A 307 -11.05 -19.97 -12.63
N SER A 308 -10.33 -21.04 -12.31
CA SER A 308 -10.22 -22.26 -13.12
C SER A 308 -10.71 -23.42 -12.27
N LEU A 309 -11.76 -24.10 -12.74
CA LEU A 309 -12.32 -25.26 -12.06
C LEU A 309 -12.10 -26.51 -12.89
N HIS A 310 -11.49 -27.52 -12.29
CA HIS A 310 -11.45 -28.87 -12.84
C HIS A 310 -12.60 -29.68 -12.25
N ILE A 311 -13.44 -30.23 -13.13
CA ILE A 311 -14.61 -31.03 -12.73
C ILE A 311 -14.24 -32.48 -12.75
N GLU A 312 -14.46 -33.22 -11.64
CA GLU A 312 -14.17 -34.61 -11.45
C GLU A 312 -15.43 -35.37 -11.08
N PRO A 313 -15.59 -36.64 -11.58
CA PRO A 313 -16.67 -37.51 -11.13
C PRO A 313 -16.38 -38.01 -9.70
N SER A 314 -17.42 -38.22 -8.89
CA SER A 314 -17.26 -38.90 -7.61
C SER A 314 -16.88 -40.39 -7.81
N ALA A 315 -15.94 -40.87 -6.98
CA ALA A 315 -15.46 -42.25 -7.04
C ALA A 315 -16.51 -43.33 -6.64
N ASP A 316 -17.66 -42.92 -6.10
CA ASP A 316 -18.74 -43.81 -5.65
C ASP A 316 -19.59 -44.38 -6.78
N ALA A 317 -19.08 -44.39 -8.03
CA ALA A 317 -19.80 -44.83 -9.24
C ALA A 317 -19.38 -46.22 -9.74
N GLU A 318 -18.77 -47.07 -8.89
CA GLU A 318 -18.59 -48.52 -9.17
C GLU A 318 -19.52 -49.37 -8.33
#